data_86914af8036ea23a9996e65dbf4ce80d
#
_entry.id   86914af8036ea23a9996e65dbf4ce80d
#
_cell.length_a   1.000
_cell.length_b   1.000
_cell.length_c   1.000
_cell.angle_alpha   90.00
_cell.angle_beta   90.00
_cell.angle_gamma   90.00
#
_symmetry.space_group_name_H-M   'P 1'
#
loop_
_entity.id
_entity.type
_entity.pdbx_description
1 polymer ?
#
loop_
_entity_poly.entity_id
_entity_poly.type
_entity_poly.pdbx_seq_one_letter_code
_entity_poly.pdbx_strand_id
1 'polypeptide(L)'
;MLSFAFVYAASMIGLFFVVLTSVIVYLAAKKIEKVDDDRKKKILLLSMGGCLFILIFLKYLSGLPIFTDRNLLIFGNEMSLQSVIKKYLIPIGMSYYTLQVISYLLDVYWGRMEAEQDYWKVLLFTCYFPQLVQGPISKYSELAPELFKEHKLDWKNIKYGVQLMFWGFFKKMLIADRIGIYVNAIFHDSVTPYGLTAWIGLVFYGIQLYCDFSGGIDVIRGASECFGIGLKENFRQPYFSLSLGEFWRRWHTQRKQIGLLKNFK
;
A
#
# COMPACT_ATOMS: atom_id res chain seq x y z
N MET A 1 10.11 -9.71 -13.87
CA MET A 1 11.55 -9.61 -13.51
C MET A 1 11.83 -8.42 -12.59
N LEU A 2 11.58 -7.17 -13.01
CA LEU A 2 11.89 -5.95 -12.22
C LEU A 2 11.25 -5.95 -10.82
N SER A 3 9.97 -6.33 -10.68
CA SER A 3 9.29 -6.37 -9.37
C SER A 3 9.96 -7.33 -8.39
N PHE A 4 10.41 -8.49 -8.85
CA PHE A 4 11.13 -9.45 -8.01
C PHE A 4 12.51 -8.93 -7.62
N ALA A 5 13.24 -8.33 -8.57
CA ALA A 5 14.54 -7.73 -8.30
C ALA A 5 14.43 -6.60 -7.27
N PHE A 6 13.38 -5.78 -7.36
CA PHE A 6 13.11 -4.70 -6.39
C PHE A 6 12.86 -5.26 -4.99
N VAL A 7 11.95 -6.25 -4.85
CA VAL A 7 11.64 -6.85 -3.54
C VAL A 7 12.87 -7.55 -2.95
N TYR A 8 13.63 -8.28 -3.78
CA TYR A 8 14.86 -8.94 -3.36
C TYR A 8 15.93 -7.95 -2.88
N ALA A 9 16.16 -6.87 -3.64
CA ALA A 9 17.11 -5.81 -3.28
C ALA A 9 16.71 -5.07 -2.00
N ALA A 10 15.39 -4.93 -1.76
CA ALA A 10 14.88 -4.30 -0.56
C ALA A 10 15.02 -5.21 0.68
N SER A 11 14.66 -6.48 0.55
CA SER A 11 14.79 -7.49 1.62
C SER A 11 14.59 -8.90 1.05
N MET A 12 15.61 -9.75 1.20
CA MET A 12 15.50 -11.17 0.83
C MET A 12 14.42 -11.89 1.65
N ILE A 13 14.33 -11.60 2.94
CA ILE A 13 13.30 -12.13 3.83
C ILE A 13 11.92 -11.60 3.43
N GLY A 14 11.86 -10.34 3.00
CA GLY A 14 10.64 -9.73 2.47
C GLY A 14 10.07 -10.50 1.28
N LEU A 15 10.93 -10.94 0.37
CA LEU A 15 10.52 -11.76 -0.77
C LEU A 15 9.88 -13.08 -0.34
N PHE A 16 10.44 -13.74 0.68
CA PHE A 16 9.85 -14.97 1.24
C PHE A 16 8.42 -14.74 1.74
N PHE A 17 8.17 -13.66 2.46
CA PHE A 17 6.81 -13.37 2.96
C PHE A 17 5.83 -12.98 1.85
N VAL A 18 6.27 -12.27 0.83
CA VAL A 18 5.44 -11.98 -0.36
C VAL A 18 5.06 -13.28 -1.09
N VAL A 19 6.03 -14.17 -1.30
CA VAL A 19 5.78 -15.48 -1.92
C VAL A 19 4.83 -16.32 -1.04
N LEU A 20 5.08 -16.38 0.26
CA LEU A 20 4.23 -17.14 1.19
C LEU A 20 2.77 -16.64 1.18
N THR A 21 2.57 -15.32 1.29
CA THR A 21 1.23 -14.74 1.22
C THR A 21 0.55 -14.97 -0.12
N SER A 22 1.27 -14.85 -1.22
CA SER A 22 0.72 -15.10 -2.57
C SER A 22 0.30 -16.57 -2.77
N VAL A 23 1.08 -17.53 -2.24
CA VAL A 23 0.73 -18.96 -2.27
C VAL A 23 -0.53 -19.25 -1.45
N ILE A 24 -0.61 -18.72 -0.22
CA ILE A 24 -1.82 -18.87 0.63
C ILE A 24 -3.05 -18.35 -0.11
N VAL A 25 -2.96 -17.15 -0.68
CA VAL A 25 -4.08 -16.51 -1.37
C VAL A 25 -4.46 -17.25 -2.65
N TYR A 26 -3.50 -17.67 -3.45
CA TYR A 26 -3.73 -18.45 -4.66
C TYR A 26 -4.45 -19.77 -4.37
N LEU A 27 -3.96 -20.55 -3.40
CA LEU A 27 -4.56 -21.82 -3.03
C LEU A 27 -5.95 -21.62 -2.40
N ALA A 28 -6.13 -20.59 -1.60
CA ALA A 28 -7.41 -20.25 -1.00
C ALA A 28 -8.44 -19.85 -2.06
N ALA A 29 -8.08 -18.98 -3.02
CA ALA A 29 -8.96 -18.56 -4.11
C ALA A 29 -9.45 -19.76 -4.95
N LYS A 30 -8.54 -20.66 -5.35
CA LYS A 30 -8.90 -21.89 -6.08
C LYS A 30 -9.79 -22.86 -5.29
N LYS A 31 -9.62 -22.91 -3.97
CA LYS A 31 -10.50 -23.74 -3.11
C LYS A 31 -11.86 -23.11 -2.94
N ILE A 32 -11.92 -21.78 -2.75
CA ILE A 32 -13.19 -21.03 -2.61
C ILE A 32 -14.09 -21.25 -3.82
N GLU A 33 -13.53 -21.27 -5.03
CA GLU A 33 -14.30 -21.47 -6.26
C GLU A 33 -14.95 -22.86 -6.38
N LYS A 34 -14.31 -23.89 -5.78
CA LYS A 34 -14.70 -25.31 -5.95
C LYS A 34 -15.58 -25.89 -4.84
N VAL A 35 -15.85 -25.13 -3.79
CA VAL A 35 -16.45 -25.67 -2.56
C VAL A 35 -17.79 -24.98 -2.27
N ASP A 36 -18.66 -25.66 -1.51
CA ASP A 36 -19.98 -25.15 -1.06
C ASP A 36 -19.87 -23.94 -0.14
N ASP A 37 -20.93 -23.14 -0.06
CA ASP A 37 -20.95 -21.82 0.58
C ASP A 37 -20.51 -21.83 2.06
N ASP A 38 -20.87 -22.85 2.84
CA ASP A 38 -20.45 -22.95 4.25
C ASP A 38 -18.94 -23.14 4.39
N ARG A 39 -18.33 -23.91 3.49
CA ARG A 39 -16.90 -24.14 3.49
C ARG A 39 -16.13 -22.96 2.89
N LYS A 40 -16.71 -22.23 1.90
CA LYS A 40 -16.12 -21.00 1.34
C LYS A 40 -15.82 -19.98 2.44
N LYS A 41 -16.79 -19.74 3.33
CA LYS A 41 -16.62 -18.78 4.42
C LYS A 41 -15.48 -19.18 5.38
N LYS A 42 -15.37 -20.47 5.71
CA LYS A 42 -14.28 -20.96 6.58
C LYS A 42 -12.91 -20.79 5.93
N ILE A 43 -12.78 -21.12 4.64
CA ILE A 43 -11.53 -20.98 3.89
C ILE A 43 -11.15 -19.48 3.80
N LEU A 44 -12.12 -18.61 3.49
CA LEU A 44 -11.91 -17.17 3.45
C LEU A 44 -11.38 -16.65 4.79
N LEU A 45 -12.07 -16.95 5.89
CA LEU A 45 -11.69 -16.46 7.22
C LEU A 45 -10.31 -16.98 7.65
N LEU A 46 -10.00 -18.26 7.36
CA LEU A 46 -8.70 -18.86 7.69
C LEU A 46 -7.57 -18.22 6.89
N SER A 47 -7.76 -18.01 5.58
CA SER A 47 -6.73 -17.41 4.72
C SER A 47 -6.53 -15.92 5.01
N MET A 48 -7.61 -15.16 5.21
CA MET A 48 -7.53 -13.77 5.65
C MET A 48 -6.86 -13.66 7.02
N GLY A 49 -7.29 -14.49 7.98
CA GLY A 49 -6.71 -14.55 9.33
C GLY A 49 -5.22 -14.88 9.29
N GLY A 50 -4.80 -15.83 8.44
CA GLY A 50 -3.38 -16.16 8.23
C GLY A 50 -2.57 -14.97 7.68
N CYS A 51 -3.06 -14.30 6.64
CA CYS A 51 -2.40 -13.12 6.07
C CYS A 51 -2.33 -11.97 7.08
N LEU A 52 -3.40 -11.71 7.83
CA LEU A 52 -3.43 -10.68 8.87
C LEU A 52 -2.55 -11.06 10.07
N PHE A 53 -2.51 -12.33 10.45
CA PHE A 53 -1.62 -12.80 11.51
C PHE A 53 -0.16 -12.57 11.15
N ILE A 54 0.27 -12.92 9.93
CA ILE A 54 1.63 -12.65 9.44
C ILE A 54 1.93 -11.15 9.50
N LEU A 55 1.00 -10.31 9.03
CA LEU A 55 1.14 -8.86 9.07
C LEU A 55 1.30 -8.33 10.50
N ILE A 56 0.40 -8.70 11.40
CA ILE A 56 0.39 -8.24 12.79
C ILE A 56 1.64 -8.75 13.50
N PHE A 57 1.95 -10.03 13.37
CA PHE A 57 3.11 -10.64 14.00
C PHE A 57 4.41 -9.93 13.61
N LEU A 58 4.68 -9.76 12.32
CA LEU A 58 5.91 -9.10 11.84
C LEU A 58 5.94 -7.62 12.20
N LYS A 59 4.82 -6.92 12.08
CA LYS A 59 4.78 -5.48 12.36
C LYS A 59 5.00 -5.16 13.84
N TYR A 60 4.45 -5.98 14.74
CA TYR A 60 4.53 -5.74 16.18
C TYR A 60 5.62 -6.54 16.88
N LEU A 61 6.21 -7.55 16.22
CA LEU A 61 7.31 -8.34 16.75
C LEU A 61 8.47 -7.48 17.24
N SER A 62 8.83 -6.44 16.48
CA SER A 62 9.90 -5.51 16.84
C SER A 62 9.61 -4.64 18.07
N GLY A 63 8.35 -4.52 18.48
CA GLY A 63 7.93 -3.74 19.65
C GLY A 63 7.83 -4.55 20.93
N LEU A 64 8.08 -5.87 20.88
CA LEU A 64 8.05 -6.70 22.09
C LEU A 64 9.24 -6.38 23.00
N PRO A 65 9.04 -6.24 24.33
CA PRO A 65 10.09 -5.89 25.29
C PRO A 65 11.30 -6.83 25.25
N ILE A 66 11.07 -8.10 24.88
CA ILE A 66 12.13 -9.12 24.76
C ILE A 66 13.23 -8.73 23.76
N PHE A 67 12.90 -7.89 22.77
CA PHE A 67 13.80 -7.51 21.68
C PHE A 67 14.37 -6.09 21.81
N THR A 68 13.89 -5.29 22.77
CA THR A 68 14.33 -3.89 22.95
C THR A 68 15.71 -3.77 23.61
N ASP A 69 16.04 -4.69 24.51
CA ASP A 69 17.21 -4.56 25.39
C ASP A 69 18.41 -5.42 24.94
N ARG A 70 18.34 -6.02 23.77
CA ARG A 70 19.45 -6.85 23.24
C ARG A 70 20.17 -6.17 22.09
N ASN A 71 21.46 -5.95 22.27
CA ASN A 71 22.35 -5.50 21.20
C ASN A 71 23.02 -6.71 20.53
N LEU A 72 23.10 -6.69 19.21
CA LEU A 72 23.81 -7.66 18.40
C LEU A 72 24.97 -6.97 17.67
N LEU A 73 26.13 -7.61 17.67
CA LEU A 73 27.25 -7.22 16.84
C LEU A 73 27.06 -7.81 15.43
N ILE A 74 26.67 -6.96 14.47
CA ILE A 74 26.51 -7.35 13.07
C ILE A 74 27.49 -6.52 12.24
N PHE A 75 28.40 -7.19 11.53
CA PHE A 75 29.44 -6.56 10.70
C PHE A 75 30.29 -5.50 11.45
N GLY A 76 30.57 -5.73 12.74
CA GLY A 76 31.40 -4.81 13.55
C GLY A 76 30.65 -3.59 14.11
N ASN A 77 29.35 -3.45 13.85
CA ASN A 77 28.52 -2.40 14.43
C ASN A 77 27.58 -2.97 15.49
N GLU A 78 27.49 -2.31 16.64
CA GLU A 78 26.46 -2.61 17.63
C GLU A 78 25.11 -2.09 17.14
N MET A 79 24.23 -3.01 16.80
CA MET A 79 22.85 -2.70 16.42
C MET A 79 21.88 -3.32 17.44
N SER A 80 20.88 -2.57 17.88
CA SER A 80 19.82 -3.15 18.71
C SER A 80 19.08 -4.22 17.90
N LEU A 81 18.72 -5.33 18.53
CA LEU A 81 17.96 -6.40 17.89
C LEU A 81 16.67 -5.87 17.25
N GLN A 82 16.05 -4.88 17.87
CA GLN A 82 14.88 -4.18 17.35
C GLN A 82 15.16 -3.53 15.98
N SER A 83 16.30 -2.84 15.82
CA SER A 83 16.65 -2.19 14.55
C SER A 83 16.94 -3.22 13.45
N VAL A 84 17.55 -4.35 13.82
CA VAL A 84 17.79 -5.49 12.90
C VAL A 84 16.47 -6.09 12.43
N ILE A 85 15.53 -6.36 13.33
CA ILE A 85 14.21 -6.87 12.99
C ILE A 85 13.48 -5.90 12.06
N LYS A 86 13.43 -4.60 12.39
CA LYS A 86 12.79 -3.57 11.56
C LYS A 86 13.41 -3.49 10.17
N LYS A 87 14.73 -3.56 10.07
CA LYS A 87 15.46 -3.38 8.81
C LYS A 87 15.40 -4.62 7.90
N TYR A 88 15.46 -5.81 8.46
CA TYR A 88 15.64 -7.05 7.68
C TYR A 88 14.43 -7.97 7.67
N LEU A 89 13.59 -8.00 8.72
CA LEU A 89 12.45 -8.91 8.79
C LEU A 89 11.15 -8.29 8.27
N ILE A 90 10.94 -6.98 8.41
CA ILE A 90 9.68 -6.36 7.99
C ILE A 90 9.74 -6.06 6.49
N PRO A 91 8.93 -6.76 5.67
CA PRO A 91 8.89 -6.51 4.23
C PRO A 91 8.39 -5.10 3.93
N ILE A 92 9.04 -4.44 2.98
CA ILE A 92 8.54 -3.16 2.45
C ILE A 92 7.15 -3.37 1.84
N GLY A 93 6.22 -2.47 2.17
CA GLY A 93 4.87 -2.49 1.62
C GLY A 93 3.95 -3.58 2.14
N MET A 94 4.34 -4.30 3.21
CA MET A 94 3.60 -5.45 3.73
C MET A 94 2.11 -5.14 3.99
N SER A 95 1.81 -3.98 4.56
CA SER A 95 0.42 -3.58 4.82
C SER A 95 -0.38 -3.40 3.52
N TYR A 96 0.25 -2.84 2.49
CA TYR A 96 -0.41 -2.57 1.21
C TYR A 96 -0.70 -3.85 0.43
N TYR A 97 0.31 -4.70 0.21
CA TYR A 97 0.09 -5.94 -0.54
C TYR A 97 -0.83 -6.91 0.20
N THR A 98 -0.80 -6.95 1.55
CA THR A 98 -1.72 -7.79 2.32
C THR A 98 -3.18 -7.35 2.12
N LEU A 99 -3.48 -6.04 2.15
CA LEU A 99 -4.82 -5.54 1.87
C LEU A 99 -5.23 -5.78 0.41
N GLN A 100 -4.29 -5.69 -0.51
CA GLN A 100 -4.52 -5.94 -1.93
C GLN A 100 -4.90 -7.40 -2.20
N VAL A 101 -4.19 -8.37 -1.62
CA VAL A 101 -4.52 -9.79 -1.78
C VAL A 101 -5.80 -10.20 -1.03
N ILE A 102 -6.11 -9.57 0.10
CA ILE A 102 -7.38 -9.74 0.80
C ILE A 102 -8.54 -9.23 -0.09
N SER A 103 -8.36 -8.08 -0.76
CA SER A 103 -9.36 -7.57 -1.71
C SER A 103 -9.62 -8.58 -2.85
N TYR A 104 -8.57 -9.21 -3.38
CA TYR A 104 -8.70 -10.26 -4.39
C TYR A 104 -9.49 -11.47 -3.87
N LEU A 105 -9.17 -11.99 -2.67
CA LEU A 105 -9.91 -13.10 -2.05
C LEU A 105 -11.40 -12.78 -1.85
N LEU A 106 -11.70 -11.55 -1.43
CA LEU A 106 -13.09 -11.10 -1.25
C LEU A 106 -13.83 -11.03 -2.58
N ASP A 107 -13.20 -10.55 -3.66
CA ASP A 107 -13.83 -10.48 -4.96
C ASP A 107 -14.12 -11.88 -5.54
N VAL A 108 -13.23 -12.87 -5.31
CA VAL A 108 -13.48 -14.29 -5.66
C VAL A 108 -14.59 -14.87 -4.79
N TYR A 109 -14.57 -14.62 -3.47
CA TYR A 109 -15.59 -15.13 -2.56
C TYR A 109 -17.00 -14.63 -2.90
N TRP A 110 -17.13 -13.37 -3.30
CA TRP A 110 -18.42 -12.80 -3.73
C TRP A 110 -18.81 -13.16 -5.15
N GLY A 111 -18.05 -13.99 -5.85
CA GLY A 111 -18.33 -14.37 -7.23
C GLY A 111 -18.23 -13.22 -8.23
N ARG A 112 -17.49 -12.14 -7.87
CA ARG A 112 -17.29 -10.99 -8.77
C ARG A 112 -16.28 -11.26 -9.86
N MET A 113 -15.43 -12.26 -9.65
CA MET A 113 -14.43 -12.74 -10.59
C MET A 113 -14.11 -14.21 -10.31
N GLU A 114 -13.63 -14.92 -11.32
CA GLU A 114 -13.10 -16.27 -11.20
C GLU A 114 -11.70 -16.25 -10.56
N ALA A 115 -11.30 -17.35 -9.90
CA ALA A 115 -9.97 -17.48 -9.36
C ALA A 115 -8.94 -17.59 -10.50
N GLU A 116 -7.88 -16.80 -10.43
CA GLU A 116 -6.79 -16.86 -11.41
C GLU A 116 -6.11 -18.25 -11.37
N GLN A 117 -5.93 -18.84 -12.54
CA GLN A 117 -5.36 -20.19 -12.66
C GLN A 117 -3.84 -20.19 -12.72
N ASP A 118 -3.24 -19.05 -13.10
CA ASP A 118 -1.80 -18.86 -13.18
C ASP A 118 -1.25 -18.23 -11.90
N TYR A 119 -0.46 -19.00 -11.16
CA TYR A 119 0.19 -18.52 -9.93
C TYR A 119 1.10 -17.32 -10.17
N TRP A 120 1.82 -17.27 -11.30
CA TRP A 120 2.75 -16.19 -11.58
C TRP A 120 2.05 -14.83 -11.76
N LYS A 121 0.81 -14.85 -12.25
CA LYS A 121 -0.01 -13.64 -12.35
C LYS A 121 -0.41 -13.13 -10.97
N VAL A 122 -0.85 -14.02 -10.07
CA VAL A 122 -1.18 -13.65 -8.69
C VAL A 122 0.05 -13.12 -7.96
N LEU A 123 1.20 -13.77 -8.14
CA LEU A 123 2.46 -13.35 -7.53
C LEU A 123 2.90 -11.97 -8.07
N LEU A 124 2.85 -11.74 -9.40
CA LEU A 124 3.20 -10.44 -9.99
C LEU A 124 2.25 -9.33 -9.52
N PHE A 125 0.95 -9.61 -9.44
CA PHE A 125 -0.03 -8.69 -8.87
C PHE A 125 0.30 -8.30 -7.42
N THR A 126 0.71 -9.29 -6.60
CA THR A 126 1.07 -9.07 -5.18
C THR A 126 2.34 -8.24 -5.02
N CYS A 127 3.35 -8.47 -5.88
CA CYS A 127 4.66 -7.82 -5.77
C CYS A 127 4.90 -6.72 -6.80
N TYR A 128 3.86 -6.17 -7.43
CA TYR A 128 4.01 -5.11 -8.42
C TYR A 128 4.71 -3.88 -7.82
N PHE A 129 5.98 -3.68 -8.19
CA PHE A 129 6.92 -2.82 -7.47
C PHE A 129 6.46 -1.35 -7.33
N PRO A 130 5.79 -0.70 -8.31
CA PRO A 130 5.37 0.68 -8.11
C PRO A 130 4.35 0.82 -6.98
N GLN A 131 3.45 -0.14 -6.80
CA GLN A 131 2.41 -0.10 -5.77
C GLN A 131 2.84 -0.67 -4.42
N LEU A 132 3.96 -1.41 -4.37
CA LEU A 132 4.34 -2.15 -3.18
C LEU A 132 4.59 -1.25 -1.97
N VAL A 133 5.22 -0.09 -2.17
CA VAL A 133 5.65 0.82 -1.07
C VAL A 133 4.48 1.66 -0.58
N GLN A 134 3.79 2.32 -1.48
CA GLN A 134 2.72 3.26 -1.18
C GLN A 134 1.89 3.45 -2.46
N GLY A 135 0.83 2.72 -2.63
CA GLY A 135 0.05 2.84 -3.86
C GLY A 135 -1.44 2.76 -3.62
N PRO A 136 -2.21 3.07 -4.65
CA PRO A 136 -3.62 2.79 -4.62
C PRO A 136 -3.83 1.28 -4.48
N ILE A 137 -4.72 0.84 -3.58
CA ILE A 137 -5.08 -0.57 -3.43
C ILE A 137 -5.92 -0.97 -4.65
N SER A 138 -5.25 -1.42 -5.72
CA SER A 138 -5.92 -1.79 -6.96
C SER A 138 -6.60 -3.14 -6.84
N LYS A 139 -7.78 -3.26 -7.44
CA LYS A 139 -8.44 -4.56 -7.60
C LYS A 139 -7.72 -5.41 -8.64
N TYR A 140 -7.72 -6.72 -8.43
CA TYR A 140 -7.18 -7.66 -9.41
C TYR A 140 -7.85 -7.48 -10.78
N SER A 141 -9.18 -7.40 -10.82
CA SER A 141 -9.97 -7.22 -12.04
C SER A 141 -9.65 -5.95 -12.84
N GLU A 142 -9.05 -4.94 -12.20
CA GLU A 142 -8.70 -3.68 -12.84
C GLU A 142 -7.23 -3.61 -13.23
N LEU A 143 -6.35 -4.12 -12.37
CA LEU A 143 -4.90 -4.05 -12.60
C LEU A 143 -4.39 -5.19 -13.48
N ALA A 144 -4.92 -6.40 -13.34
CA ALA A 144 -4.45 -7.56 -14.06
C ALA A 144 -4.55 -7.43 -15.58
N PRO A 145 -5.66 -6.94 -16.17
CA PRO A 145 -5.74 -6.72 -17.61
C PRO A 145 -4.67 -5.77 -18.14
N GLU A 146 -4.40 -4.69 -17.38
CA GLU A 146 -3.33 -3.75 -17.75
C GLU A 146 -1.94 -4.34 -17.52
N LEU A 147 -1.73 -5.12 -16.46
CA LEU A 147 -0.42 -5.68 -16.10
C LEU A 147 0.05 -6.78 -17.06
N PHE A 148 -0.90 -7.53 -17.64
CA PHE A 148 -0.59 -8.69 -18.51
C PHE A 148 -0.79 -8.41 -20.01
N LYS A 149 -1.25 -7.22 -20.36
CA LYS A 149 -1.29 -6.76 -21.74
C LYS A 149 0.14 -6.52 -22.25
N GLU A 150 0.36 -6.75 -23.53
CA GLU A 150 1.60 -6.36 -24.17
C GLU A 150 1.73 -4.85 -24.21
N HIS A 151 2.78 -4.32 -23.62
CA HIS A 151 3.10 -2.91 -23.62
C HIS A 151 4.26 -2.62 -24.55
N LYS A 152 4.05 -1.68 -25.46
CA LYS A 152 5.14 -1.09 -26.26
C LYS A 152 5.63 0.16 -25.57
N LEU A 153 6.94 0.39 -25.61
CA LEU A 153 7.51 1.64 -25.12
C LEU A 153 6.97 2.79 -25.97
N ASP A 154 6.15 3.63 -25.39
CA ASP A 154 5.63 4.84 -26.00
C ASP A 154 6.23 6.07 -25.33
N TRP A 155 6.86 6.92 -26.12
CA TRP A 155 7.46 8.15 -25.64
C TRP A 155 6.45 9.10 -24.98
N LYS A 156 5.19 9.07 -25.40
CA LYS A 156 4.12 9.87 -24.80
C LYS A 156 3.86 9.45 -23.36
N ASN A 157 3.78 8.14 -23.11
CA ASN A 157 3.57 7.58 -21.77
C ASN A 157 4.77 7.88 -20.86
N ILE A 158 6.00 7.75 -21.40
CA ILE A 158 7.22 8.08 -20.64
C ILE A 158 7.23 9.56 -20.27
N LYS A 159 6.97 10.46 -21.22
CA LYS A 159 6.93 11.91 -20.99
C LYS A 159 5.88 12.26 -19.92
N TYR A 160 4.67 11.74 -20.06
CA TYR A 160 3.60 11.98 -19.10
C TYR A 160 3.93 11.39 -17.71
N GLY A 161 4.45 10.16 -17.66
CA GLY A 161 4.85 9.51 -16.41
C GLY A 161 5.94 10.29 -15.69
N VAL A 162 6.96 10.77 -16.41
CA VAL A 162 8.03 11.59 -15.84
C VAL A 162 7.48 12.94 -15.33
N GLN A 163 6.60 13.61 -16.08
CA GLN A 163 5.96 14.83 -15.62
C GLN A 163 5.16 14.61 -14.34
N LEU A 164 4.42 13.49 -14.26
CA LEU A 164 3.63 13.15 -13.07
C LEU A 164 4.52 12.84 -11.86
N MET A 165 5.66 12.15 -12.06
CA MET A 165 6.66 11.94 -11.00
C MET A 165 7.23 13.26 -10.48
N PHE A 166 7.62 14.18 -11.37
CA PHE A 166 8.10 15.50 -10.94
C PHE A 166 7.04 16.28 -10.16
N TRP A 167 5.79 16.22 -10.60
CA TRP A 167 4.68 16.84 -9.86
C TRP A 167 4.49 16.21 -8.48
N GLY A 168 4.61 14.90 -8.37
CA GLY A 168 4.56 14.18 -7.10
C GLY A 168 5.71 14.57 -6.17
N PHE A 169 6.94 14.62 -6.67
CA PHE A 169 8.11 15.09 -5.90
C PHE A 169 7.97 16.55 -5.46
N PHE A 170 7.45 17.42 -6.33
CA PHE A 170 7.17 18.80 -5.97
C PHE A 170 6.23 18.88 -4.76
N LYS A 171 5.10 18.19 -4.81
CA LYS A 171 4.14 18.16 -3.70
C LYS A 171 4.78 17.64 -2.41
N LYS A 172 5.53 16.53 -2.50
CA LYS A 172 6.12 15.91 -1.33
C LYS A 172 7.28 16.74 -0.77
N MET A 173 8.31 17.00 -1.55
CA MET A 173 9.57 17.58 -1.06
C MET A 173 9.50 19.10 -0.86
N LEU A 174 8.81 19.81 -1.74
CA LEU A 174 8.75 21.28 -1.69
C LEU A 174 7.58 21.81 -0.85
N ILE A 175 6.46 21.09 -0.79
CA ILE A 175 5.30 21.53 -0.02
C ILE A 175 5.23 20.76 1.31
N ALA A 176 5.02 19.45 1.27
CA ALA A 176 4.72 18.67 2.47
C ALA A 176 5.87 18.65 3.47
N ASP A 177 7.10 18.34 3.02
CA ASP A 177 8.26 18.26 3.91
C ASP A 177 8.61 19.65 4.51
N ARG A 178 8.42 20.74 3.76
CA ARG A 178 8.66 22.11 4.27
C ARG A 178 7.60 22.54 5.26
N ILE A 179 6.33 22.34 4.96
CA ILE A 179 5.23 22.64 5.89
C ILE A 179 5.33 21.76 7.13
N GLY A 180 5.80 20.50 6.98
CA GLY A 180 5.98 19.57 8.08
C GLY A 180 6.91 20.08 9.19
N ILE A 181 7.92 20.90 8.86
CA ILE A 181 8.79 21.53 9.86
C ILE A 181 7.98 22.45 10.78
N TYR A 182 7.10 23.28 10.19
CA TYR A 182 6.25 24.19 10.96
C TYR A 182 5.18 23.47 11.78
N VAL A 183 4.58 22.42 11.19
CA VAL A 183 3.61 21.57 11.88
C VAL A 183 4.23 20.90 13.10
N ASN A 184 5.44 20.34 12.95
CA ASN A 184 6.17 19.74 14.05
C ASN A 184 6.54 20.75 15.13
N ALA A 185 6.98 21.97 14.77
CA ALA A 185 7.28 23.03 15.72
C ALA A 185 6.02 23.46 16.52
N ILE A 186 4.85 23.47 15.86
CA ILE A 186 3.59 23.87 16.53
C ILE A 186 3.06 22.79 17.48
N PHE A 187 3.15 21.51 17.10
CA PHE A 187 2.47 20.42 17.81
C PHE A 187 3.37 19.49 18.63
N HIS A 188 4.69 19.48 18.40
CA HIS A 188 5.64 18.62 19.12
C HIS A 188 6.51 19.36 20.12
N ASP A 189 6.65 20.68 20.02
CA ASP A 189 7.32 21.44 21.06
C ASP A 189 6.43 21.51 22.31
N SER A 190 7.05 21.47 23.49
CA SER A 190 6.42 21.31 24.82
C SER A 190 5.40 22.40 25.22
N VAL A 191 5.12 23.32 24.33
CA VAL A 191 4.18 24.44 24.53
C VAL A 191 2.87 24.08 23.80
N THR A 192 1.77 23.99 24.57
CA THR A 192 0.45 23.81 23.98
C THR A 192 0.13 24.98 23.06
N PRO A 193 -0.22 24.73 21.78
CA PRO A 193 -0.54 25.82 20.86
C PRO A 193 -1.84 26.49 21.26
N TYR A 194 -1.85 27.83 21.32
CA TYR A 194 -3.01 28.62 21.71
C TYR A 194 -3.56 29.43 20.53
N GLY A 195 -4.88 29.61 20.54
CA GLY A 195 -5.56 30.59 19.69
C GLY A 195 -5.25 30.41 18.19
N LEU A 196 -4.80 31.48 17.56
CA LEU A 196 -4.55 31.53 16.12
C LEU A 196 -3.45 30.55 15.65
N THR A 197 -2.42 30.31 16.46
CA THR A 197 -1.33 29.40 16.14
C THR A 197 -1.83 27.97 15.94
N ALA A 198 -2.77 27.51 16.79
CA ALA A 198 -3.38 26.20 16.66
C ALA A 198 -4.18 26.07 15.35
N TRP A 199 -4.92 27.10 14.96
CA TRP A 199 -5.66 27.11 13.69
C TRP A 199 -4.74 27.09 12.47
N ILE A 200 -3.66 27.87 12.48
CA ILE A 200 -2.64 27.84 11.42
C ILE A 200 -2.00 26.46 11.34
N GLY A 201 -1.64 25.87 12.48
CA GLY A 201 -1.10 24.52 12.55
C GLY A 201 -2.04 23.47 11.97
N LEU A 202 -3.34 23.56 12.25
CA LEU A 202 -4.35 22.65 11.73
C LEU A 202 -4.48 22.75 10.19
N VAL A 203 -4.49 23.96 9.64
CA VAL A 203 -4.54 24.19 8.20
C VAL A 203 -3.27 23.66 7.53
N PHE A 204 -2.10 23.95 8.10
CA PHE A 204 -0.82 23.45 7.59
C PHE A 204 -0.75 21.94 7.63
N TYR A 205 -1.21 21.30 8.71
CA TYR A 205 -1.29 19.85 8.81
C TYR A 205 -2.19 19.25 7.72
N GLY A 206 -3.34 19.86 7.44
CA GLY A 206 -4.21 19.42 6.34
C GLY A 206 -3.53 19.48 4.98
N ILE A 207 -2.83 20.58 4.67
CA ILE A 207 -2.08 20.74 3.42
C ILE A 207 -0.92 19.74 3.35
N GLN A 208 -0.16 19.60 4.44
CA GLN A 208 0.93 18.64 4.54
C GLN A 208 0.45 17.21 4.25
N LEU A 209 -0.60 16.77 4.95
CA LEU A 209 -1.16 15.43 4.80
C LEU A 209 -1.60 15.13 3.36
N TYR A 210 -2.26 16.08 2.73
CA TYR A 210 -2.69 15.94 1.34
C TYR A 210 -1.51 15.90 0.38
N CYS A 211 -0.57 16.82 0.49
CA CYS A 211 0.57 16.90 -0.41
C CYS A 211 1.53 15.72 -0.25
N ASP A 212 1.75 15.25 0.97
CA ASP A 212 2.59 14.09 1.26
C ASP A 212 2.00 12.82 0.63
N PHE A 213 0.72 12.57 0.91
CA PHE A 213 0.09 11.34 0.46
C PHE A 213 -0.21 11.35 -1.05
N SER A 214 -0.78 12.45 -1.58
CA SER A 214 -1.06 12.57 -3.02
C SER A 214 0.22 12.65 -3.84
N GLY A 215 1.28 13.27 -3.30
CA GLY A 215 2.58 13.34 -3.96
C GLY A 215 3.21 11.97 -4.13
N GLY A 216 3.23 11.15 -3.07
CA GLY A 216 3.72 9.77 -3.15
C GLY A 216 2.95 8.92 -4.15
N ILE A 217 1.62 9.05 -4.20
CA ILE A 217 0.79 8.34 -5.18
C ILE A 217 1.07 8.80 -6.61
N ASP A 218 1.27 10.09 -6.85
CA ASP A 218 1.58 10.58 -8.21
C ASP A 218 2.94 10.10 -8.69
N VAL A 219 3.96 10.01 -7.81
CA VAL A 219 5.25 9.39 -8.16
C VAL A 219 5.06 7.94 -8.61
N ILE A 220 4.26 7.17 -7.87
CA ILE A 220 4.01 5.75 -8.18
C ILE A 220 3.21 5.59 -9.47
N ARG A 221 2.18 6.42 -9.68
CA ARG A 221 1.41 6.46 -10.92
C ARG A 221 2.29 6.81 -12.11
N GLY A 222 3.14 7.84 -11.95
CA GLY A 222 4.07 8.25 -12.98
C GLY A 222 5.08 7.16 -13.33
N ALA A 223 5.64 6.47 -12.33
CA ALA A 223 6.53 5.35 -12.55
C ALA A 223 5.84 4.19 -13.29
N SER A 224 4.59 3.88 -12.92
CA SER A 224 3.78 2.85 -13.59
C SER A 224 3.45 3.23 -15.04
N GLU A 225 3.12 4.49 -15.29
CA GLU A 225 2.82 5.04 -16.61
C GLU A 225 4.01 4.95 -17.56
N CYS A 226 5.25 5.11 -17.05
CA CYS A 226 6.45 4.91 -17.86
C CYS A 226 6.55 3.48 -18.43
N PHE A 227 5.92 2.50 -17.80
CA PHE A 227 5.79 1.12 -18.31
C PHE A 227 4.51 0.90 -19.13
N GLY A 228 3.73 1.96 -19.38
CA GLY A 228 2.45 1.86 -20.08
C GLY A 228 1.30 1.30 -19.24
N ILE A 229 1.47 1.19 -17.91
CA ILE A 229 0.48 0.66 -16.99
C ILE A 229 -0.20 1.82 -16.27
N GLY A 230 -1.45 2.12 -16.65
CA GLY A 230 -2.24 3.20 -16.06
C GLY A 230 -2.81 2.81 -14.70
N LEU A 231 -2.38 3.50 -13.63
CA LEU A 231 -2.99 3.36 -12.31
C LEU A 231 -4.07 4.42 -12.09
N LYS A 232 -5.16 4.01 -11.43
CA LYS A 232 -6.27 4.93 -11.13
C LYS A 232 -5.88 6.03 -10.15
N GLU A 233 -6.51 7.18 -10.30
CA GLU A 233 -6.39 8.29 -9.36
C GLU A 233 -7.00 7.94 -8.01
N ASN A 234 -6.29 8.30 -6.94
CA ASN A 234 -6.79 8.10 -5.58
C ASN A 234 -7.39 9.37 -4.98
N PHE A 235 -7.03 10.55 -5.49
CA PHE A 235 -7.49 11.84 -5.02
C PHE A 235 -8.08 12.68 -6.15
N ARG A 236 -9.25 13.29 -5.91
CA ARG A 236 -9.92 14.21 -6.83
C ARG A 236 -10.31 15.50 -6.11
N GLN A 237 -9.30 16.34 -5.83
CA GLN A 237 -9.49 17.64 -5.18
C GLN A 237 -10.42 17.56 -3.94
N PRO A 238 -10.08 16.79 -2.89
CA PRO A 238 -10.98 16.49 -1.79
C PRO A 238 -11.38 17.72 -0.98
N TYR A 239 -10.51 18.71 -0.86
CA TYR A 239 -10.79 19.94 -0.08
C TYR A 239 -11.81 20.87 -0.74
N PHE A 240 -12.16 20.66 -2.01
CA PHE A 240 -13.25 21.38 -2.69
C PHE A 240 -14.60 20.64 -2.62
N SER A 241 -14.76 19.74 -1.67
CA SER A 241 -16.01 19.02 -1.45
C SER A 241 -17.01 19.86 -0.65
N LEU A 242 -18.30 19.79 -1.00
CA LEU A 242 -19.38 20.51 -0.33
C LEU A 242 -19.98 19.73 0.86
N SER A 243 -19.60 18.47 1.04
CA SER A 243 -20.06 17.63 2.15
C SER A 243 -19.00 16.63 2.59
N LEU A 244 -19.08 16.18 3.86
CA LEU A 244 -18.22 15.11 4.39
C LEU A 244 -18.31 13.82 3.58
N GLY A 245 -19.49 13.46 3.10
CA GLY A 245 -19.67 12.29 2.23
C GLY A 245 -18.99 12.45 0.88
N GLU A 246 -19.00 13.67 0.32
CA GLU A 246 -18.29 13.99 -0.91
C GLU A 246 -16.77 14.03 -0.67
N PHE A 247 -16.32 14.61 0.45
CA PHE A 247 -14.91 14.60 0.84
C PHE A 247 -14.34 13.19 0.82
N TRP A 248 -14.95 12.24 1.51
CA TRP A 248 -14.48 10.85 1.53
C TRP A 248 -14.58 10.15 0.18
N ARG A 249 -15.48 10.55 -0.70
CA ARG A 249 -15.52 10.04 -2.08
C ARG A 249 -14.39 10.57 -2.95
N ARG A 250 -13.90 11.78 -2.69
CA ARG A 250 -12.82 12.43 -3.42
C ARG A 250 -11.44 12.14 -2.79
N TRP A 251 -11.40 11.89 -1.47
CA TRP A 251 -10.16 11.58 -0.72
C TRP A 251 -9.63 10.18 -1.02
N HIS A 252 -10.47 9.19 -1.14
CA HIS A 252 -10.13 7.81 -1.51
C HIS A 252 -11.11 7.30 -2.55
N THR A 253 -10.91 7.66 -3.82
CA THR A 253 -11.82 7.29 -4.91
C THR A 253 -11.99 5.78 -5.04
N GLN A 254 -10.99 4.99 -4.64
CA GLN A 254 -11.01 3.53 -4.68
C GLN A 254 -11.80 2.88 -3.51
N ARG A 255 -12.06 3.60 -2.42
CA ARG A 255 -12.80 3.05 -1.26
C ARG A 255 -14.20 2.54 -1.61
N LYS A 256 -14.85 3.15 -2.59
CA LYS A 256 -16.13 2.66 -3.12
C LYS A 256 -16.03 1.29 -3.80
N GLN A 257 -14.85 0.93 -4.25
CA GLN A 257 -14.62 -0.27 -5.03
C GLN A 257 -14.36 -1.49 -4.14
N ILE A 258 -13.83 -1.30 -2.92
CA ILE A 258 -13.55 -2.40 -1.97
C ILE A 258 -14.84 -2.97 -1.36
N GLY A 259 -16.02 -2.53 -1.77
CA GLY A 259 -17.29 -3.22 -1.52
C GLY A 259 -17.67 -3.58 -0.07
N LEU A 260 -16.79 -3.27 0.90
CA LEU A 260 -16.99 -3.58 2.32
C LEU A 260 -18.19 -2.85 2.95
N LEU A 261 -18.70 -1.80 2.31
CA LEU A 261 -19.78 -0.98 2.85
C LEU A 261 -21.14 -1.14 2.12
N LYS A 262 -21.23 -1.96 1.05
CA LYS A 262 -22.50 -2.13 0.33
C LYS A 262 -23.40 -3.24 0.89
N ASN A 263 -22.88 -4.14 1.71
CA ASN A 263 -23.62 -5.30 2.21
C ASN A 263 -23.92 -5.28 3.72
N PHE A 264 -23.70 -4.14 4.38
CA PHE A 264 -24.24 -3.89 5.71
C PHE A 264 -25.52 -3.04 5.57
N LYS A 265 -26.57 -3.65 5.01
CA LYS A 265 -27.97 -3.26 5.19
C LYS A 265 -28.71 -4.45 5.76
#